data_cef3c5edb1a4a6c1d6cd31fec0807052
#
_entry.id   cef3c5edb1a4a6c1d6cd31fec0807052
#
_cell.length_a   1.000
_cell.length_b   1.000
_cell.length_c   1.000
_cell.angle_alpha   90.00
_cell.angle_beta   90.00
_cell.angle_gamma   90.00
#
_symmetry.space_group_name_H-M   'P 1'
#
loop_
_entity.id
_entity.type
_entity.pdbx_description
1 polymer ?
#
loop_
_entity_poly.entity_id
_entity_poly.type
_entity_poly.pdbx_seq_one_letter_code
_entity_poly.pdbx_strand_id
1 'polypeptide(L)'
;MRIGIFVDSYKPLVSGVVHMVSLTRRELEAQGHEVHVFAPSARGYRDLEPRVYRFWAVNLSTKVGAPFAFPYSPRLFSLIPRLGLDVIHTQHPFPVGRLGAYFARRLNLPSIYTFHTQYEQYAHYVPLSLRVVQAAARQLVVSHAERCDVITCPAPSAVEILTAYGVRRPIEMLANGIDLRAFETAQPGDVRARLGIGAQERVILYCGRLAKEKNLTFMLQALRDLLLRADGARLLLVGEGTEAEALTREAGRLGLGERVLFAGQLPYAEVPACYAASDLFVMTSVTEVRPLALLEAMASGLPVVAIAAHGLTDTVTPGLDGVLTQNDATAFAAAVERLVTDDAQRRTMGRRARQTAQTYSIAHTTRRLVEIYEETRARRKARSNQ
;
A
#
# COMPACT_ATOMS: atom_id res chain seq x y z
N MET A 1 -18.61 18.15 0.95
CA MET A 1 -19.38 16.96 0.48
C MET A 1 -19.51 15.94 1.60
N ARG A 2 -20.56 15.13 1.56
CA ARG A 2 -20.71 13.92 2.36
C ARG A 2 -20.28 12.71 1.55
N ILE A 3 -19.21 12.05 1.97
CA ILE A 3 -18.52 11.02 1.20
C ILE A 3 -18.71 9.67 1.88
N GLY A 4 -19.23 8.68 1.17
CA GLY A 4 -19.36 7.30 1.64
C GLY A 4 -18.21 6.44 1.15
N ILE A 5 -17.29 6.03 2.02
CA ILE A 5 -16.17 5.11 1.70
C ILE A 5 -16.56 3.69 2.08
N PHE A 6 -16.60 2.79 1.10
CA PHE A 6 -16.92 1.37 1.29
C PHE A 6 -15.65 0.53 1.12
N VAL A 7 -15.25 -0.16 2.19
CA VAL A 7 -13.97 -0.85 2.25
C VAL A 7 -14.14 -2.25 2.86
N ASP A 8 -13.53 -3.28 2.27
CA ASP A 8 -13.60 -4.66 2.77
C ASP A 8 -12.48 -5.01 3.78
N SER A 9 -11.57 -4.07 4.06
CA SER A 9 -10.59 -4.16 5.15
C SER A 9 -10.38 -2.78 5.77
N TYR A 10 -10.49 -2.70 7.10
CA TYR A 10 -10.30 -1.46 7.85
C TYR A 10 -9.70 -1.75 9.22
N LYS A 11 -9.41 -0.70 9.99
CA LYS A 11 -8.88 -0.84 11.36
C LYS A 11 -9.65 -1.91 12.16
N PRO A 12 -8.98 -2.71 12.99
CA PRO A 12 -7.58 -2.61 13.44
C PRO A 12 -6.56 -3.28 12.51
N LEU A 13 -6.95 -3.77 11.34
CA LEU A 13 -6.00 -4.39 10.40
C LEU A 13 -4.93 -3.38 9.96
N VAL A 14 -3.70 -3.86 9.86
CA VAL A 14 -2.56 -3.09 9.35
C VAL A 14 -2.27 -3.53 7.92
N SER A 15 -2.53 -2.65 6.97
CA SER A 15 -2.20 -2.85 5.55
C SER A 15 -2.07 -1.51 4.84
N GLY A 16 -1.40 -1.50 3.69
CA GLY A 16 -1.25 -0.29 2.87
C GLY A 16 -2.61 0.34 2.51
N VAL A 17 -3.62 -0.47 2.18
CA VAL A 17 -4.96 0.04 1.83
C VAL A 17 -5.65 0.66 3.05
N VAL A 18 -5.59 0.00 4.21
CA VAL A 18 -6.18 0.55 5.45
C VAL A 18 -5.51 1.87 5.83
N HIS A 19 -4.19 1.93 5.69
CA HIS A 19 -3.44 3.15 5.96
C HIS A 19 -3.82 4.26 4.99
N MET A 20 -3.85 3.97 3.67
CA MET A 20 -4.24 4.92 2.63
C MET A 20 -5.65 5.48 2.86
N VAL A 21 -6.62 4.61 3.15
CA VAL A 21 -8.01 5.03 3.44
C VAL A 21 -8.05 5.92 4.68
N SER A 22 -7.28 5.60 5.72
CA SER A 22 -7.24 6.40 6.95
C SER A 22 -6.60 7.77 6.74
N LEU A 23 -5.52 7.85 5.96
CA LEU A 23 -4.88 9.11 5.58
C LEU A 23 -5.82 9.97 4.72
N THR A 24 -6.40 9.38 3.68
CA THR A 24 -7.34 10.06 2.78
C THR A 24 -8.54 10.60 3.55
N ARG A 25 -9.11 9.79 4.46
CA ARG A 25 -10.21 10.22 5.33
C ARG A 25 -9.83 11.45 6.15
N ARG A 26 -8.70 11.36 6.87
CA ARG A 26 -8.21 12.47 7.71
C ARG A 26 -8.03 13.75 6.90
N GLU A 27 -7.47 13.64 5.70
CA GLU A 27 -7.22 14.78 4.82
C GLU A 27 -8.53 15.36 4.24
N LEU A 28 -9.47 14.50 3.83
CA LEU A 28 -10.81 14.95 3.40
C LEU A 28 -11.55 15.69 4.53
N GLU A 29 -11.49 15.17 5.77
CA GLU A 29 -12.11 15.83 6.93
C GLU A 29 -11.40 17.16 7.24
N ALA A 30 -10.07 17.25 7.10
CA ALA A 30 -9.32 18.51 7.24
C ALA A 30 -9.69 19.54 6.15
N GLN A 31 -10.07 19.09 4.96
CA GLN A 31 -10.59 19.93 3.87
C GLN A 31 -12.08 20.28 4.03
N GLY A 32 -12.72 19.95 5.15
CA GLY A 32 -14.11 20.28 5.45
C GLY A 32 -15.15 19.35 4.86
N HIS A 33 -14.78 18.15 4.44
CA HIS A 33 -15.72 17.12 3.98
C HIS A 33 -16.17 16.23 5.15
N GLU A 34 -17.38 15.69 5.07
CA GLU A 34 -17.90 14.72 6.02
C GLU A 34 -17.71 13.30 5.47
N VAL A 35 -16.94 12.46 6.18
CA VAL A 35 -16.61 11.12 5.69
C VAL A 35 -17.29 10.03 6.51
N HIS A 36 -18.03 9.15 5.83
CA HIS A 36 -18.72 7.98 6.37
C HIS A 36 -18.01 6.71 5.89
N VAL A 37 -17.45 5.91 6.78
CA VAL A 37 -16.75 4.68 6.44
C VAL A 37 -17.64 3.47 6.72
N PHE A 38 -17.79 2.60 5.72
CA PHE A 38 -18.55 1.34 5.81
C PHE A 38 -17.54 0.18 5.68
N ALA A 39 -17.43 -0.64 6.73
CA ALA A 39 -16.35 -1.63 6.84
C ALA A 39 -16.81 -2.92 7.54
N PRO A 40 -16.06 -4.04 7.41
CA PRO A 40 -16.29 -5.24 8.21
C PRO A 40 -16.11 -4.99 9.70
N SER A 41 -16.86 -5.70 10.53
CA SER A 41 -16.62 -5.73 11.98
C SER A 41 -15.33 -6.46 12.31
N ALA A 42 -14.68 -6.06 13.39
CA ALA A 42 -13.54 -6.75 13.97
C ALA A 42 -13.84 -7.10 15.42
N ARG A 43 -13.67 -8.38 15.78
CA ARG A 43 -13.99 -8.88 17.11
C ARG A 43 -13.14 -8.15 18.17
N GLY A 44 -13.82 -7.65 19.22
CA GLY A 44 -13.13 -6.96 20.33
C GLY A 44 -12.62 -5.55 20.02
N TYR A 45 -12.80 -5.05 18.80
CA TYR A 45 -12.37 -3.71 18.42
C TYR A 45 -13.53 -2.70 18.44
N ARG A 46 -13.29 -1.56 19.05
CA ARG A 46 -14.20 -0.41 19.03
C ARG A 46 -13.56 0.76 18.30
N ASP A 47 -14.30 1.32 17.35
CA ASP A 47 -13.83 2.48 16.61
C ASP A 47 -13.75 3.71 17.52
N LEU A 48 -12.61 4.40 17.47
CA LEU A 48 -12.40 5.69 18.12
C LEU A 48 -12.85 6.85 17.23
N GLU A 49 -12.92 6.61 15.93
CA GLU A 49 -13.32 7.59 14.93
C GLU A 49 -14.83 7.62 14.76
N PRO A 50 -15.47 8.80 14.65
CA PRO A 50 -16.89 8.90 14.40
C PRO A 50 -17.23 8.41 12.98
N ARG A 51 -18.52 8.17 12.71
CA ARG A 51 -19.04 7.83 11.39
C ARG A 51 -18.41 6.58 10.74
N VAL A 52 -17.99 5.61 11.55
CA VAL A 52 -17.62 4.26 11.09
C VAL A 52 -18.78 3.30 11.33
N TYR A 53 -19.22 2.64 10.27
CA TYR A 53 -20.36 1.72 10.28
C TYR A 53 -19.88 0.31 9.94
N ARG A 54 -20.18 -0.64 10.82
CA ARG A 54 -19.65 -2.00 10.74
C ARG A 54 -20.70 -3.00 10.26
N PHE A 55 -20.35 -3.77 9.22
CA PHE A 55 -21.07 -4.98 8.81
C PHE A 55 -20.52 -6.18 9.56
N TRP A 56 -21.41 -7.12 9.92
CA TRP A 56 -20.97 -8.36 10.51
C TRP A 56 -19.99 -9.09 9.58
N ALA A 57 -18.94 -9.67 10.16
CA ALA A 57 -17.88 -10.33 9.42
C ALA A 57 -17.28 -11.48 10.19
N VAL A 58 -16.75 -12.47 9.46
CA VAL A 58 -16.03 -13.62 9.98
C VAL A 58 -14.62 -13.67 9.39
N ASN A 59 -13.67 -14.13 10.17
CA ASN A 59 -12.33 -14.41 9.69
C ASN A 59 -12.30 -15.83 9.09
N LEU A 60 -12.39 -15.94 7.78
CA LEU A 60 -12.39 -17.22 7.07
C LEU A 60 -10.99 -17.82 6.92
N SER A 61 -9.94 -17.01 6.99
CA SER A 61 -8.56 -17.48 6.82
C SER A 61 -7.58 -16.59 7.58
N THR A 62 -6.71 -17.23 8.36
CA THR A 62 -5.57 -16.57 8.99
C THR A 62 -4.48 -16.21 7.99
N LYS A 63 -4.41 -16.90 6.83
CA LYS A 63 -3.37 -16.69 5.80
C LYS A 63 -3.56 -15.40 5.01
N VAL A 64 -4.81 -15.01 4.73
CA VAL A 64 -5.11 -13.79 3.98
C VAL A 64 -5.26 -12.58 4.91
N GLY A 65 -5.59 -12.82 6.19
CA GLY A 65 -5.71 -11.79 7.22
C GLY A 65 -6.87 -10.82 7.03
N ALA A 66 -7.72 -11.00 6.00
CA ALA A 66 -8.86 -10.12 5.73
C ALA A 66 -10.18 -10.77 6.16
N PRO A 67 -11.05 -10.06 6.90
CA PRO A 67 -12.37 -10.55 7.27
C PRO A 67 -13.26 -10.63 6.04
N PHE A 68 -14.08 -11.67 5.97
CA PHE A 68 -15.16 -11.75 4.99
C PHE A 68 -16.42 -11.13 5.59
N ALA A 69 -16.88 -10.03 5.03
CA ALA A 69 -18.09 -9.34 5.48
C ALA A 69 -19.33 -9.95 4.86
N PHE A 70 -20.37 -10.08 5.68
CA PHE A 70 -21.74 -10.27 5.20
C PHE A 70 -22.40 -8.89 5.12
N PRO A 71 -22.53 -8.31 3.91
CA PRO A 71 -22.92 -6.92 3.75
C PRO A 71 -24.44 -6.75 3.85
N TYR A 72 -25.10 -7.55 4.69
CA TYR A 72 -26.52 -7.46 4.98
C TYR A 72 -26.73 -6.96 6.40
N SER A 73 -27.36 -5.80 6.54
CA SER A 73 -27.74 -5.21 7.82
C SER A 73 -28.98 -4.35 7.59
N PRO A 74 -30.18 -4.76 8.06
CA PRO A 74 -31.40 -3.98 7.91
C PRO A 74 -31.25 -2.54 8.41
N ARG A 75 -30.52 -2.38 9.54
CA ARG A 75 -30.22 -1.07 10.12
C ARG A 75 -29.42 -0.18 9.16
N LEU A 76 -28.33 -0.71 8.57
CA LEU A 76 -27.49 0.07 7.65
C LEU A 76 -28.20 0.31 6.32
N PHE A 77 -28.98 -0.65 5.83
CA PHE A 77 -29.82 -0.46 4.63
C PHE A 77 -30.85 0.65 4.79
N SER A 78 -31.41 0.84 5.98
CA SER A 78 -32.30 1.95 6.31
C SER A 78 -31.54 3.27 6.55
N LEU A 79 -30.31 3.21 7.08
CA LEU A 79 -29.51 4.37 7.44
C LEU A 79 -28.86 5.03 6.20
N ILE A 80 -28.21 4.24 5.33
CA ILE A 80 -27.43 4.75 4.20
C ILE A 80 -28.21 5.75 3.34
N PRO A 81 -29.48 5.52 2.94
CA PRO A 81 -30.26 6.49 2.17
C PRO A 81 -30.52 7.81 2.90
N ARG A 82 -30.51 7.80 4.25
CA ARG A 82 -30.81 8.98 5.08
C ARG A 82 -29.58 9.83 5.36
N LEU A 83 -28.37 9.33 5.07
CA LEU A 83 -27.14 10.07 5.32
C LEU A 83 -26.93 11.25 4.35
N GLY A 84 -27.66 11.29 3.23
CA GLY A 84 -27.55 12.35 2.25
C GLY A 84 -26.15 12.41 1.62
N LEU A 85 -25.58 11.25 1.29
CA LEU A 85 -24.28 11.16 0.66
C LEU A 85 -24.26 11.87 -0.70
N ASP A 86 -23.16 12.54 -1.01
CA ASP A 86 -22.93 13.20 -2.30
C ASP A 86 -22.21 12.30 -3.30
N VAL A 87 -21.39 11.36 -2.79
CA VAL A 87 -20.56 10.45 -3.59
C VAL A 87 -20.31 9.15 -2.81
N ILE A 88 -20.16 8.05 -3.53
CA ILE A 88 -19.76 6.76 -2.97
C ILE A 88 -18.42 6.35 -3.59
N HIS A 89 -17.44 6.03 -2.73
CA HIS A 89 -16.12 5.59 -3.11
C HIS A 89 -15.85 4.18 -2.57
N THR A 90 -15.64 3.23 -3.45
CA THR A 90 -15.37 1.83 -3.11
C THR A 90 -13.88 1.52 -3.25
N GLN A 91 -13.32 0.75 -2.30
CA GLN A 91 -11.87 0.47 -2.24
C GLN A 91 -11.53 -0.97 -2.68
N HIS A 92 -12.53 -1.85 -2.74
CA HIS A 92 -12.35 -3.25 -3.08
C HIS A 92 -13.53 -3.76 -3.92
N PRO A 93 -13.33 -4.79 -4.76
CA PRO A 93 -14.40 -5.41 -5.56
C PRO A 93 -15.18 -6.48 -4.78
N PHE A 94 -15.00 -6.56 -3.46
CA PHE A 94 -15.57 -7.56 -2.57
C PHE A 94 -16.94 -7.12 -1.99
N PRO A 95 -17.56 -7.90 -1.07
CA PRO A 95 -18.95 -7.69 -0.68
C PRO A 95 -19.29 -6.27 -0.24
N VAL A 96 -18.47 -5.60 0.59
CA VAL A 96 -18.76 -4.24 1.06
C VAL A 96 -18.60 -3.23 -0.06
N GLY A 97 -17.54 -3.32 -0.87
CA GLY A 97 -17.38 -2.47 -2.04
C GLY A 97 -18.52 -2.63 -3.06
N ARG A 98 -18.95 -3.87 -3.32
CA ARG A 98 -20.10 -4.15 -4.22
C ARG A 98 -21.40 -3.59 -3.68
N LEU A 99 -21.59 -3.60 -2.36
CA LEU A 99 -22.74 -2.95 -1.71
C LEU A 99 -22.68 -1.43 -1.91
N GLY A 100 -21.50 -0.82 -1.81
CA GLY A 100 -21.32 0.61 -2.13
C GLY A 100 -21.78 0.94 -3.56
N ALA A 101 -21.34 0.19 -4.54
CA ALA A 101 -21.76 0.35 -5.94
C ALA A 101 -23.28 0.12 -6.12
N TYR A 102 -23.87 -0.80 -5.38
CA TYR A 102 -25.34 -0.99 -5.37
C TYR A 102 -26.07 0.27 -4.85
N PHE A 103 -25.65 0.84 -3.71
CA PHE A 103 -26.27 2.04 -3.18
C PHE A 103 -26.04 3.26 -4.05
N ALA A 104 -24.87 3.40 -4.67
CA ALA A 104 -24.61 4.46 -5.63
C ALA A 104 -25.62 4.47 -6.78
N ARG A 105 -25.90 3.29 -7.34
CA ARG A 105 -26.91 3.14 -8.40
C ARG A 105 -28.32 3.40 -7.88
N ARG A 106 -28.69 2.83 -6.73
CA ARG A 106 -30.02 2.96 -6.14
C ARG A 106 -30.38 4.41 -5.76
N LEU A 107 -29.40 5.16 -5.27
CA LEU A 107 -29.56 6.54 -4.82
C LEU A 107 -29.20 7.56 -5.89
N ASN A 108 -28.88 7.10 -7.10
CA ASN A 108 -28.40 7.92 -8.22
C ASN A 108 -27.20 8.81 -7.87
N LEU A 109 -26.24 8.26 -7.10
CA LEU A 109 -25.02 8.96 -6.67
C LEU A 109 -23.83 8.63 -7.59
N PRO A 110 -22.87 9.57 -7.77
CA PRO A 110 -21.60 9.29 -8.40
C PRO A 110 -20.86 8.17 -7.65
N SER A 111 -20.18 7.30 -8.38
CA SER A 111 -19.45 6.18 -7.83
C SER A 111 -18.04 6.07 -8.39
N ILE A 112 -17.08 5.98 -7.47
CA ILE A 112 -15.67 5.80 -7.79
C ILE A 112 -15.20 4.46 -7.22
N TYR A 113 -14.32 3.78 -7.94
CA TYR A 113 -13.62 2.59 -7.46
C TYR A 113 -12.12 2.82 -7.54
N THR A 114 -11.38 2.69 -6.42
CA THR A 114 -9.92 2.69 -6.45
C THR A 114 -9.37 1.27 -6.54
N PHE A 115 -8.57 1.03 -7.58
CA PHE A 115 -7.85 -0.22 -7.79
C PHE A 115 -6.50 -0.19 -7.06
N HIS A 116 -6.41 -0.91 -5.94
CA HIS A 116 -5.20 -0.95 -5.10
C HIS A 116 -4.33 -2.18 -5.33
N THR A 117 -4.92 -3.28 -5.80
CA THR A 117 -4.29 -4.61 -5.70
C THR A 117 -4.54 -5.44 -6.94
N GLN A 118 -3.49 -6.05 -7.45
CA GLN A 118 -3.56 -7.10 -8.49
C GLN A 118 -3.96 -8.43 -7.84
N TYR A 119 -5.27 -8.64 -7.63
CA TYR A 119 -5.77 -9.79 -6.86
C TYR A 119 -5.40 -11.14 -7.45
N GLU A 120 -5.17 -11.25 -8.76
CA GLU A 120 -4.72 -12.49 -9.40
C GLU A 120 -3.31 -12.92 -8.94
N GLN A 121 -2.49 -12.00 -8.45
CA GLN A 121 -1.17 -12.33 -7.91
C GLN A 121 -1.26 -13.04 -6.55
N TYR A 122 -2.41 -12.94 -5.88
CA TYR A 122 -2.70 -13.59 -4.60
C TYR A 122 -3.42 -14.94 -4.77
N ALA A 123 -3.58 -15.43 -6.01
CA ALA A 123 -4.26 -16.68 -6.31
C ALA A 123 -3.62 -17.90 -5.61
N HIS A 124 -2.32 -17.84 -5.30
CA HIS A 124 -1.59 -18.90 -4.59
C HIS A 124 -2.06 -19.15 -3.15
N TYR A 125 -2.82 -18.22 -2.56
CA TYR A 125 -3.43 -18.41 -1.24
C TYR A 125 -4.72 -19.25 -1.28
N VAL A 126 -5.28 -19.46 -2.46
CA VAL A 126 -6.53 -20.22 -2.65
C VAL A 126 -6.20 -21.65 -3.12
N PRO A 127 -6.68 -22.70 -2.45
CA PRO A 127 -6.35 -24.10 -2.78
C PRO A 127 -7.17 -24.59 -3.98
N LEU A 128 -7.09 -23.89 -5.10
CA LEU A 128 -7.75 -24.22 -6.38
C LEU A 128 -6.77 -24.01 -7.53
N SER A 129 -7.16 -24.41 -8.74
CA SER A 129 -6.34 -24.17 -9.94
C SER A 129 -5.97 -22.70 -10.08
N LEU A 130 -4.68 -22.41 -10.15
CA LEU A 130 -4.13 -21.04 -10.23
C LEU A 130 -4.77 -20.23 -11.36
N ARG A 131 -4.91 -20.85 -12.56
CA ARG A 131 -5.51 -20.19 -13.74
C ARG A 131 -6.97 -19.81 -13.52
N VAL A 132 -7.74 -20.70 -12.86
CA VAL A 132 -9.16 -20.46 -12.56
C VAL A 132 -9.31 -19.32 -11.55
N VAL A 133 -8.52 -19.33 -10.48
CA VAL A 133 -8.54 -18.27 -9.44
C VAL A 133 -8.12 -16.92 -10.02
N GLN A 134 -7.09 -16.89 -10.86
CA GLN A 134 -6.65 -15.68 -11.54
C GLN A 134 -7.73 -15.13 -12.48
N ALA A 135 -8.35 -15.96 -13.29
CA ALA A 135 -9.44 -15.54 -14.17
C ALA A 135 -10.65 -15.00 -13.37
N ALA A 136 -11.02 -15.69 -12.28
CA ALA A 136 -12.09 -15.25 -11.40
C ALA A 136 -11.76 -13.91 -10.71
N ALA A 137 -10.53 -13.71 -10.27
CA ALA A 137 -10.08 -12.46 -9.67
C ALA A 137 -10.15 -11.29 -10.67
N ARG A 138 -9.69 -11.48 -11.90
CA ARG A 138 -9.81 -10.47 -12.97
C ARG A 138 -11.27 -10.15 -13.26
N GLN A 139 -12.11 -11.18 -13.44
CA GLN A 139 -13.55 -11.00 -13.69
C GLN A 139 -14.25 -10.27 -12.55
N LEU A 140 -13.83 -10.51 -11.29
CA LEU A 140 -14.35 -9.81 -10.12
C LEU A 140 -14.03 -8.32 -10.20
N VAL A 141 -12.80 -7.95 -10.54
CA VAL A 141 -12.37 -6.56 -10.72
C VAL A 141 -13.16 -5.90 -11.84
N VAL A 142 -13.22 -6.50 -13.03
CA VAL A 142 -13.95 -5.97 -14.19
C VAL A 142 -15.42 -5.79 -13.86
N SER A 143 -16.07 -6.82 -13.31
CA SER A 143 -17.51 -6.75 -12.99
C SER A 143 -17.86 -5.71 -11.94
N HIS A 144 -16.91 -5.35 -11.06
CA HIS A 144 -17.08 -4.27 -10.10
C HIS A 144 -16.83 -2.90 -10.75
N ALA A 145 -15.74 -2.76 -11.49
CA ALA A 145 -15.37 -1.56 -12.24
C ALA A 145 -16.52 -1.10 -13.15
N GLU A 146 -17.13 -2.02 -13.90
CA GLU A 146 -18.24 -1.72 -14.82
C GLU A 146 -19.52 -1.21 -14.11
N ARG A 147 -19.61 -1.35 -12.79
CA ARG A 147 -20.71 -0.83 -11.95
C ARG A 147 -20.44 0.57 -11.40
N CYS A 148 -19.22 1.05 -11.51
CA CYS A 148 -18.80 2.38 -11.07
C CYS A 148 -18.76 3.36 -12.25
N ASP A 149 -18.79 4.67 -11.97
CA ASP A 149 -18.74 5.69 -13.01
C ASP A 149 -17.30 5.96 -13.45
N VAL A 150 -16.35 5.95 -12.51
CA VAL A 150 -14.91 6.20 -12.72
C VAL A 150 -14.11 5.21 -11.88
N ILE A 151 -13.00 4.76 -12.43
CA ILE A 151 -12.00 3.97 -11.71
C ILE A 151 -10.78 4.86 -11.48
N THR A 152 -10.23 4.85 -10.27
CA THR A 152 -8.94 5.45 -9.98
C THR A 152 -7.88 4.38 -9.77
N CYS A 153 -6.65 4.64 -10.19
CA CYS A 153 -5.52 3.75 -9.95
C CYS A 153 -4.24 4.57 -9.74
N PRO A 154 -3.27 4.04 -8.95
CA PRO A 154 -2.17 4.86 -8.46
C PRO A 154 -1.00 5.00 -9.45
N ALA A 155 -0.96 4.27 -10.56
CA ALA A 155 0.19 4.21 -11.44
C ALA A 155 -0.19 3.98 -12.91
N PRO A 156 0.62 4.44 -13.89
CA PRO A 156 0.39 4.17 -15.31
C PRO A 156 0.29 2.68 -15.63
N SER A 157 1.15 1.85 -15.09
CA SER A 157 1.09 0.39 -15.26
C SER A 157 -0.24 -0.22 -14.79
N ALA A 158 -0.87 0.38 -13.77
CA ALA A 158 -2.19 -0.05 -13.32
C ALA A 158 -3.30 0.29 -14.33
N VAL A 159 -3.17 1.38 -15.09
CA VAL A 159 -4.07 1.69 -16.21
C VAL A 159 -3.95 0.62 -17.29
N GLU A 160 -2.72 0.24 -17.65
CA GLU A 160 -2.46 -0.82 -18.63
C GLU A 160 -3.07 -2.16 -18.18
N ILE A 161 -2.88 -2.53 -16.91
CA ILE A 161 -3.44 -3.76 -16.33
C ILE A 161 -4.97 -3.76 -16.39
N LEU A 162 -5.63 -2.67 -15.98
CA LEU A 162 -7.08 -2.57 -16.01
C LEU A 162 -7.63 -2.61 -17.44
N THR A 163 -6.94 -1.97 -18.38
CA THR A 163 -7.26 -2.00 -19.81
C THR A 163 -7.13 -3.42 -20.36
N ALA A 164 -6.04 -4.12 -20.02
CA ALA A 164 -5.81 -5.52 -20.43
C ALA A 164 -6.85 -6.48 -19.80
N TYR A 165 -7.40 -6.16 -18.62
CA TYR A 165 -8.53 -6.92 -18.05
C TYR A 165 -9.84 -6.68 -18.80
N GLY A 166 -9.94 -5.66 -19.64
CA GLY A 166 -11.14 -5.30 -20.39
C GLY A 166 -12.07 -4.33 -19.68
N VAL A 167 -11.57 -3.52 -18.73
CA VAL A 167 -12.32 -2.42 -18.13
C VAL A 167 -12.59 -1.35 -19.18
N ARG A 168 -13.86 -0.93 -19.33
CA ARG A 168 -14.32 0.05 -20.33
C ARG A 168 -14.68 1.40 -19.71
N ARG A 169 -14.77 1.48 -18.40
CA ARG A 169 -15.07 2.72 -17.68
C ARG A 169 -13.89 3.67 -17.73
N PRO A 170 -14.11 4.99 -17.62
CA PRO A 170 -13.03 5.95 -17.49
C PRO A 170 -12.10 5.57 -16.34
N ILE A 171 -10.79 5.59 -16.62
CA ILE A 171 -9.74 5.31 -15.64
C ILE A 171 -8.96 6.62 -15.45
N GLU A 172 -8.94 7.12 -14.22
CA GLU A 172 -8.22 8.33 -13.83
C GLU A 172 -7.00 7.93 -12.99
N MET A 173 -5.85 8.44 -13.33
CA MET A 173 -4.66 8.23 -12.52
C MET A 173 -4.70 9.09 -11.26
N LEU A 174 -4.63 8.44 -10.10
CA LEU A 174 -4.60 9.08 -8.79
C LEU A 174 -3.52 8.41 -7.94
N ALA A 175 -2.37 9.04 -7.80
CA ALA A 175 -1.28 8.49 -7.00
C ALA A 175 -1.67 8.30 -5.53
N ASN A 176 -1.09 7.28 -4.91
CA ASN A 176 -1.17 7.14 -3.46
C ASN A 176 -0.49 8.34 -2.79
N GLY A 177 -1.17 8.93 -1.80
CA GLY A 177 -0.61 10.03 -1.02
C GLY A 177 0.06 9.54 0.27
N ILE A 178 1.07 10.26 0.71
CA ILE A 178 1.74 10.02 2.01
C ILE A 178 1.77 11.27 2.86
N ASP A 179 1.87 11.08 4.18
CA ASP A 179 2.12 12.15 5.13
C ASP A 179 3.60 12.52 5.11
N LEU A 180 3.99 13.39 4.17
CA LEU A 180 5.39 13.80 3.98
C LEU A 180 6.03 14.26 5.30
N ARG A 181 5.30 15.08 6.08
CA ARG A 181 5.82 15.65 7.30
C ARG A 181 6.26 14.59 8.32
N ALA A 182 5.50 13.50 8.42
CA ALA A 182 5.81 12.41 9.33
C ALA A 182 7.18 11.77 9.04
N PHE A 183 7.58 11.71 7.77
CA PHE A 183 8.84 11.09 7.33
C PHE A 183 9.98 12.09 7.19
N GLU A 184 9.72 13.31 6.74
CA GLU A 184 10.75 14.35 6.58
C GLU A 184 11.32 14.87 7.89
N THR A 185 10.48 14.91 8.94
CA THR A 185 10.88 15.43 10.26
C THR A 185 11.20 14.34 11.27
N ALA A 186 11.06 13.06 10.87
CA ALA A 186 11.35 11.94 11.74
C ALA A 186 12.82 11.95 12.21
N GLN A 187 13.00 11.61 13.47
CA GLN A 187 14.32 11.39 14.07
C GLN A 187 14.49 9.90 14.34
N PRO A 188 15.73 9.36 14.26
CA PRO A 188 15.98 7.94 14.51
C PRO A 188 15.62 7.50 15.95
N GLY A 189 15.51 8.46 16.87
CA GLY A 189 15.21 8.19 18.28
C GLY A 189 16.18 7.17 18.87
N ASP A 190 15.64 6.20 19.58
CA ASP A 190 16.39 5.09 20.19
C ASP A 190 16.42 3.81 19.32
N VAL A 191 15.90 3.86 18.09
CA VAL A 191 15.77 2.68 17.23
C VAL A 191 17.11 1.95 17.06
N ARG A 192 18.18 2.69 16.78
CA ARG A 192 19.52 2.09 16.62
C ARG A 192 20.01 1.44 17.93
N ALA A 193 19.81 2.09 19.06
CA ALA A 193 20.21 1.56 20.38
C ALA A 193 19.40 0.31 20.75
N ARG A 194 18.07 0.33 20.58
CA ARG A 194 17.19 -0.82 20.85
C ARG A 194 17.53 -2.04 20.01
N LEU A 195 17.99 -1.82 18.78
CA LEU A 195 18.33 -2.89 17.84
C LEU A 195 19.83 -3.26 17.86
N GLY A 196 20.63 -2.67 18.77
CA GLY A 196 22.07 -2.94 18.88
C GLY A 196 22.86 -2.50 17.64
N ILE A 197 22.41 -1.47 16.93
CA ILE A 197 23.06 -0.96 15.72
C ILE A 197 24.08 0.08 16.09
N GLY A 198 25.34 -0.17 15.78
CA GLY A 198 26.44 0.76 16.02
C GLY A 198 26.34 2.05 15.21
N ALA A 199 26.94 3.14 15.71
CA ALA A 199 26.87 4.46 15.08
C ALA A 199 27.42 4.49 13.63
N GLN A 200 28.40 3.64 13.33
CA GLN A 200 29.06 3.56 12.02
C GLN A 200 28.44 2.49 11.09
N GLU A 201 27.52 1.66 11.61
CA GLU A 201 26.89 0.62 10.81
C GLU A 201 25.89 1.21 9.82
N ARG A 202 25.86 0.66 8.60
CA ARG A 202 24.88 1.01 7.57
C ARG A 202 23.64 0.16 7.70
N VAL A 203 22.48 0.77 7.65
CA VAL A 203 21.19 0.09 7.77
C VAL A 203 20.49 0.04 6.42
N ILE A 204 20.32 -1.17 5.92
CA ILE A 204 19.53 -1.49 4.74
C ILE A 204 18.11 -1.80 5.24
N LEU A 205 17.11 -1.03 4.85
CA LEU A 205 15.74 -1.16 5.35
C LEU A 205 14.83 -1.86 4.34
N TYR A 206 14.07 -2.81 4.82
CA TYR A 206 12.80 -3.24 4.22
C TYR A 206 11.66 -2.95 5.21
N CYS A 207 10.57 -2.37 4.72
CA CYS A 207 9.36 -2.15 5.51
C CYS A 207 8.14 -2.68 4.76
N GLY A 208 7.39 -3.59 5.39
CA GLY A 208 6.20 -4.17 4.80
C GLY A 208 5.87 -5.55 5.34
N ARG A 209 4.80 -6.14 4.82
CA ARG A 209 4.36 -7.49 5.22
C ARG A 209 5.41 -8.54 4.83
N LEU A 210 5.74 -9.43 5.76
CA LEU A 210 6.65 -10.56 5.50
C LEU A 210 5.85 -11.71 4.87
N ALA A 211 5.69 -11.67 3.55
CA ALA A 211 4.84 -12.58 2.80
C ALA A 211 5.52 -13.02 1.50
N LYS A 212 5.06 -14.14 0.95
CA LYS A 212 5.69 -14.80 -0.20
C LYS A 212 5.85 -13.87 -1.42
N GLU A 213 4.84 -13.06 -1.72
CA GLU A 213 4.84 -12.12 -2.85
C GLU A 213 5.86 -10.98 -2.70
N LYS A 214 6.46 -10.81 -1.51
CA LYS A 214 7.50 -9.80 -1.27
C LYS A 214 8.90 -10.29 -1.61
N ASN A 215 9.04 -11.59 -1.91
CA ASN A 215 10.28 -12.20 -2.39
C ASN A 215 11.49 -12.00 -1.45
N LEU A 216 11.25 -12.04 -0.12
CA LEU A 216 12.28 -11.72 0.88
C LEU A 216 13.34 -12.80 1.03
N THR A 217 13.03 -14.05 0.69
CA THR A 217 14.04 -15.12 0.63
C THR A 217 15.10 -14.79 -0.42
N PHE A 218 14.70 -14.30 -1.59
CA PHE A 218 15.64 -13.79 -2.60
C PHE A 218 16.49 -12.65 -2.03
N MET A 219 15.90 -11.70 -1.30
CA MET A 219 16.63 -10.59 -0.67
C MET A 219 17.74 -11.09 0.26
N LEU A 220 17.42 -12.03 1.15
CA LEU A 220 18.39 -12.61 2.09
C LEU A 220 19.55 -13.31 1.35
N GLN A 221 19.20 -14.11 0.33
CA GLN A 221 20.18 -14.84 -0.47
C GLN A 221 21.09 -13.89 -1.29
N ALA A 222 20.48 -12.89 -1.93
CA ALA A 222 21.23 -11.90 -2.72
C ALA A 222 22.18 -11.07 -1.86
N LEU A 223 21.75 -10.65 -0.67
CA LEU A 223 22.56 -9.80 0.21
C LEU A 223 23.50 -10.58 1.13
N ARG A 224 23.48 -11.93 1.10
CA ARG A 224 24.26 -12.76 2.02
C ARG A 224 25.73 -12.36 2.06
N ASP A 225 26.40 -12.38 0.93
CA ASP A 225 27.85 -12.15 0.87
C ASP A 225 28.20 -10.70 1.22
N LEU A 226 27.36 -9.74 0.87
CA LEU A 226 27.52 -8.34 1.29
C LEU A 226 27.44 -8.23 2.82
N LEU A 227 26.41 -8.78 3.44
CA LEU A 227 26.21 -8.70 4.89
C LEU A 227 27.31 -9.41 5.70
N LEU A 228 27.88 -10.48 5.17
CA LEU A 228 28.99 -11.20 5.81
C LEU A 228 30.34 -10.51 5.65
N ARG A 229 30.61 -9.84 4.50
CA ARG A 229 31.88 -9.17 4.20
C ARG A 229 31.95 -7.73 4.69
N ALA A 230 30.83 -7.01 4.63
CA ALA A 230 30.81 -5.60 4.97
C ALA A 230 30.79 -5.42 6.48
N ASP A 231 31.94 -5.09 7.06
CA ASP A 231 31.98 -4.64 8.45
C ASP A 231 31.06 -3.43 8.61
N GLY A 232 29.95 -3.63 9.33
CA GLY A 232 29.01 -2.57 9.62
C GLY A 232 27.80 -2.43 8.69
N ALA A 233 27.41 -3.46 7.93
CA ALA A 233 26.10 -3.49 7.24
C ALA A 233 25.08 -4.36 8.01
N ARG A 234 23.88 -3.85 8.20
CA ARG A 234 22.72 -4.54 8.82
C ARG A 234 21.52 -4.47 7.89
N LEU A 235 20.77 -5.56 7.78
CA LEU A 235 19.48 -5.57 7.13
C LEU A 235 18.37 -5.50 8.20
N LEU A 236 17.57 -4.44 8.19
CA LEU A 236 16.44 -4.23 9.08
C LEU A 236 15.13 -4.57 8.35
N LEU A 237 14.41 -5.56 8.85
CA LEU A 237 13.09 -5.98 8.37
C LEU A 237 12.03 -5.48 9.36
N VAL A 238 11.21 -4.51 8.92
CA VAL A 238 10.11 -3.95 9.72
C VAL A 238 8.79 -4.49 9.18
N GLY A 239 8.06 -5.21 10.00
CA GLY A 239 6.77 -5.81 9.69
C GLY A 239 6.65 -7.24 10.14
N GLU A 240 5.47 -7.80 9.96
CA GLU A 240 5.12 -9.19 10.25
C GLU A 240 4.47 -9.87 9.05
N GLY A 241 4.30 -11.17 9.12
CA GLY A 241 3.59 -11.94 8.11
C GLY A 241 3.88 -13.44 8.16
N THR A 242 3.25 -14.16 7.25
CA THR A 242 3.29 -15.64 7.20
C THR A 242 4.68 -16.23 6.96
N GLU A 243 5.60 -15.43 6.42
CA GLU A 243 6.97 -15.86 6.12
C GLU A 243 7.98 -15.53 7.23
N ALA A 244 7.58 -14.85 8.32
CA ALA A 244 8.50 -14.37 9.35
C ALA A 244 9.39 -15.48 9.93
N GLU A 245 8.80 -16.62 10.35
CA GLU A 245 9.56 -17.75 10.88
C GLU A 245 10.44 -18.41 9.82
N ALA A 246 9.97 -18.53 8.58
CA ALA A 246 10.73 -19.10 7.48
C ALA A 246 11.95 -18.23 7.14
N LEU A 247 11.79 -16.91 7.13
CA LEU A 247 12.87 -15.95 6.92
C LEU A 247 13.90 -15.96 8.06
N THR A 248 13.45 -16.10 9.31
CA THR A 248 14.35 -16.24 10.46
C THR A 248 15.21 -17.50 10.34
N ARG A 249 14.60 -18.65 9.98
CA ARG A 249 15.34 -19.89 9.74
C ARG A 249 16.30 -19.76 8.56
N GLU A 250 15.88 -19.11 7.47
CA GLU A 250 16.73 -18.90 6.30
C GLU A 250 17.92 -17.98 6.61
N ALA A 251 17.72 -16.90 7.36
CA ALA A 251 18.81 -16.04 7.83
C ALA A 251 19.84 -16.84 8.66
N GLY A 252 19.37 -17.72 9.57
CA GLY A 252 20.23 -18.62 10.32
C GLY A 252 20.99 -19.61 9.43
N ARG A 253 20.31 -20.25 8.45
CA ARG A 253 20.92 -21.17 7.48
C ARG A 253 22.01 -20.50 6.63
N LEU A 254 21.83 -19.23 6.29
CA LEU A 254 22.79 -18.41 5.54
C LEU A 254 23.95 -17.88 6.40
N GLY A 255 23.92 -18.11 7.72
CA GLY A 255 24.96 -17.62 8.64
C GLY A 255 24.85 -16.12 8.93
N LEU A 256 23.69 -15.50 8.65
CA LEU A 256 23.51 -14.06 8.78
C LEU A 256 23.31 -13.58 10.22
N GLY A 257 22.82 -14.47 11.12
CA GLY A 257 22.73 -14.19 12.56
C GLY A 257 22.23 -12.79 12.89
N GLU A 258 23.05 -12.04 13.62
CA GLU A 258 22.75 -10.66 14.03
C GLU A 258 22.81 -9.62 12.90
N ARG A 259 23.24 -10.01 11.69
CA ARG A 259 23.27 -9.10 10.52
C ARG A 259 21.88 -8.79 9.97
N VAL A 260 20.87 -9.62 10.29
CA VAL A 260 19.48 -9.42 9.92
C VAL A 260 18.64 -9.20 11.18
N LEU A 261 18.06 -8.02 11.27
CA LEU A 261 17.27 -7.57 12.40
C LEU A 261 15.78 -7.64 12.06
N PHE A 262 15.02 -8.40 12.82
CA PHE A 262 13.56 -8.49 12.69
C PHE A 262 12.91 -7.62 13.76
N ALA A 263 12.40 -6.45 13.36
CA ALA A 263 11.75 -5.51 14.30
C ALA A 263 10.29 -5.88 14.63
N GLY A 264 9.72 -6.85 13.91
CA GLY A 264 8.31 -7.18 14.05
C GLY A 264 7.38 -6.08 13.55
N GLN A 265 6.09 -6.22 13.85
CA GLN A 265 5.10 -5.21 13.52
C GLN A 265 5.18 -4.05 14.53
N LEU A 266 5.37 -2.83 14.02
CA LEU A 266 5.41 -1.62 14.81
C LEU A 266 4.10 -0.81 14.66
N PRO A 267 3.69 -0.07 15.69
CA PRO A 267 2.70 0.99 15.53
C PRO A 267 3.15 1.98 14.44
N TYR A 268 2.22 2.42 13.60
CA TYR A 268 2.59 3.29 12.47
C TYR A 268 3.32 4.58 12.89
N ALA A 269 3.03 5.10 14.06
CA ALA A 269 3.70 6.28 14.60
C ALA A 269 5.22 6.08 14.85
N GLU A 270 5.66 4.82 15.02
CA GLU A 270 7.07 4.47 15.23
C GLU A 270 7.81 4.16 13.92
N VAL A 271 7.07 3.86 12.85
CA VAL A 271 7.63 3.48 11.55
C VAL A 271 8.54 4.57 10.96
N PRO A 272 8.21 5.88 10.99
CA PRO A 272 9.08 6.93 10.49
C PRO A 272 10.47 6.97 11.14
N ALA A 273 10.57 6.62 12.43
CA ALA A 273 11.87 6.55 13.11
C ALA A 273 12.77 5.43 12.56
N CYS A 274 12.19 4.31 12.08
CA CYS A 274 12.97 3.25 11.42
C CYS A 274 13.54 3.72 10.08
N TYR A 275 12.78 4.48 9.31
CA TYR A 275 13.30 5.08 8.07
C TYR A 275 14.40 6.08 8.38
N ALA A 276 14.22 6.95 9.38
CA ALA A 276 15.23 7.94 9.80
C ALA A 276 16.51 7.28 10.36
N ALA A 277 16.40 6.08 10.94
CA ALA A 277 17.54 5.30 11.43
C ALA A 277 18.32 4.56 10.33
N SER A 278 17.82 4.58 9.09
CA SER A 278 18.31 3.77 7.97
C SER A 278 19.07 4.59 6.94
N ASP A 279 19.87 3.92 6.11
CA ASP A 279 20.74 4.54 5.09
C ASP A 279 20.23 4.34 3.66
N LEU A 280 19.53 3.23 3.37
CA LEU A 280 18.91 2.95 2.08
C LEU A 280 17.72 2.01 2.25
N PHE A 281 16.83 2.03 1.28
CA PHE A 281 15.64 1.19 1.25
C PHE A 281 15.73 0.15 0.13
N VAL A 282 15.30 -1.07 0.42
CA VAL A 282 15.33 -2.18 -0.55
C VAL A 282 13.95 -2.79 -0.74
N MET A 283 13.63 -3.19 -1.99
CA MET A 283 12.37 -3.85 -2.31
C MET A 283 12.54 -4.90 -3.40
N THR A 284 12.16 -6.13 -3.12
CA THR A 284 12.27 -7.27 -4.03
C THR A 284 10.91 -7.79 -4.54
N SER A 285 9.82 -7.14 -4.16
CA SER A 285 8.48 -7.46 -4.62
C SER A 285 8.30 -7.21 -6.12
N VAL A 286 7.61 -8.13 -6.80
CA VAL A 286 7.31 -8.02 -8.23
C VAL A 286 5.80 -7.82 -8.52
N THR A 287 5.01 -7.62 -7.48
CA THR A 287 3.54 -7.58 -7.56
C THR A 287 2.92 -6.25 -7.10
N GLU A 288 3.74 -5.23 -6.94
CA GLU A 288 3.28 -3.93 -6.45
C GLU A 288 2.51 -3.15 -7.52
N VAL A 289 1.50 -2.41 -7.07
CA VAL A 289 0.85 -1.40 -7.92
C VAL A 289 1.50 -0.03 -7.71
N ARG A 290 1.58 0.43 -6.46
CA ARG A 290 2.43 1.54 -5.99
C ARG A 290 2.56 1.42 -4.47
N PRO A 291 3.65 0.86 -3.95
CA PRO A 291 3.79 0.60 -2.53
C PRO A 291 4.02 1.89 -1.74
N LEU A 292 3.28 2.06 -0.64
CA LEU A 292 3.47 3.22 0.26
C LEU A 292 4.85 3.23 0.87
N ALA A 293 5.38 2.08 1.27
CA ALA A 293 6.71 1.96 1.88
C ALA A 293 7.83 2.52 1.00
N LEU A 294 7.69 2.42 -0.33
CA LEU A 294 8.60 3.05 -1.28
C LEU A 294 8.53 4.59 -1.20
N LEU A 295 7.32 5.14 -1.21
CA LEU A 295 7.10 6.59 -1.13
C LEU A 295 7.57 7.15 0.24
N GLU A 296 7.34 6.39 1.31
CA GLU A 296 7.79 6.70 2.67
C GLU A 296 9.32 6.73 2.77
N ALA A 297 10.01 5.75 2.14
CA ALA A 297 11.45 5.73 2.05
C ALA A 297 11.99 6.94 1.30
N MET A 298 11.41 7.25 0.14
CA MET A 298 11.80 8.42 -0.66
C MET A 298 11.58 9.73 0.11
N ALA A 299 10.45 9.88 0.81
CA ALA A 299 10.16 11.05 1.66
C ALA A 299 11.17 11.19 2.81
N SER A 300 11.63 10.08 3.39
CA SER A 300 12.70 10.06 4.39
C SER A 300 14.07 10.41 3.83
N GLY A 301 14.20 10.55 2.50
CA GLY A 301 15.47 10.81 1.82
C GLY A 301 16.35 9.58 1.68
N LEU A 302 15.78 8.38 1.71
CA LEU A 302 16.51 7.15 1.44
C LEU A 302 16.55 6.87 -0.06
N PRO A 303 17.72 6.58 -0.65
CA PRO A 303 17.77 6.04 -1.99
C PRO A 303 17.17 4.63 -2.00
N VAL A 304 16.58 4.26 -3.13
CA VAL A 304 15.91 2.98 -3.29
C VAL A 304 16.73 2.03 -4.15
N VAL A 305 16.83 0.76 -3.76
CA VAL A 305 17.24 -0.34 -4.65
C VAL A 305 16.09 -1.33 -4.76
N ALA A 306 15.59 -1.53 -5.97
CA ALA A 306 14.43 -2.39 -6.18
C ALA A 306 14.55 -3.25 -7.45
N ILE A 307 13.83 -4.38 -7.47
CA ILE A 307 13.64 -5.16 -8.68
C ILE A 307 12.70 -4.39 -9.61
N ALA A 308 13.05 -4.28 -10.89
CA ALA A 308 12.23 -3.64 -11.91
C ALA A 308 10.92 -4.42 -12.10
N ALA A 309 9.83 -3.86 -11.60
CA ALA A 309 8.48 -4.42 -11.68
C ALA A 309 7.46 -3.28 -11.79
N HIS A 310 6.24 -3.62 -12.22
CA HIS A 310 5.14 -2.66 -12.26
C HIS A 310 5.00 -1.91 -10.93
N GLY A 311 4.63 -0.63 -11.00
CA GLY A 311 4.51 0.24 -9.83
C GLY A 311 5.84 0.75 -9.26
N LEU A 312 6.93 -0.02 -9.34
CA LEU A 312 8.28 0.43 -8.96
C LEU A 312 8.91 1.24 -10.09
N THR A 313 8.81 0.75 -11.34
CA THR A 313 9.26 1.46 -12.54
C THR A 313 8.48 2.76 -12.81
N ASP A 314 7.26 2.86 -12.33
CA ASP A 314 6.43 4.07 -12.42
C ASP A 314 6.80 5.15 -11.38
N THR A 315 7.65 4.80 -10.42
CA THR A 315 7.92 5.66 -9.26
C THR A 315 9.38 6.03 -9.14
N VAL A 316 10.27 5.06 -9.39
CA VAL A 316 11.72 5.23 -9.30
C VAL A 316 12.30 5.59 -10.67
N THR A 317 13.04 6.68 -10.74
CA THR A 317 13.85 7.07 -11.92
C THR A 317 15.25 6.51 -11.77
N PRO A 318 15.63 5.49 -12.56
CA PRO A 318 16.93 4.83 -12.41
C PRO A 318 18.09 5.81 -12.53
N GLY A 319 19.06 5.71 -11.58
CA GLY A 319 20.26 6.57 -11.53
C GLY A 319 20.00 7.96 -10.93
N LEU A 320 18.76 8.39 -10.76
CA LEU A 320 18.42 9.69 -10.18
C LEU A 320 18.04 9.56 -8.70
N ASP A 321 16.98 8.83 -8.38
CA ASP A 321 16.42 8.69 -7.03
C ASP A 321 16.42 7.25 -6.51
N GLY A 322 16.89 6.29 -7.35
CA GLY A 322 17.04 4.90 -7.00
C GLY A 322 17.75 4.09 -8.08
N VAL A 323 17.90 2.81 -7.82
CA VAL A 323 18.44 1.81 -8.73
C VAL A 323 17.40 0.72 -8.94
N LEU A 324 17.06 0.46 -10.20
CA LEU A 324 16.22 -0.66 -10.59
C LEU A 324 17.10 -1.75 -11.22
N THR A 325 16.96 -2.98 -10.71
CA THR A 325 17.70 -4.15 -11.23
C THR A 325 16.71 -5.15 -11.83
N GLN A 326 17.20 -6.01 -12.70
CA GLN A 326 16.47 -7.22 -13.04
C GLN A 326 16.32 -8.11 -11.80
N ASN A 327 15.48 -9.14 -11.86
CA ASN A 327 15.36 -10.16 -10.80
C ASN A 327 16.60 -11.09 -10.83
N ASP A 328 17.77 -10.50 -10.57
CA ASP A 328 19.09 -11.11 -10.56
C ASP A 328 19.82 -10.77 -9.26
N ALA A 329 20.23 -11.80 -8.53
CA ALA A 329 20.84 -11.64 -7.20
C ALA A 329 22.14 -10.86 -7.22
N THR A 330 22.98 -11.08 -8.25
CA THR A 330 24.28 -10.42 -8.40
C THR A 330 24.10 -8.93 -8.68
N ALA A 331 23.22 -8.60 -9.63
CA ALA A 331 22.94 -7.21 -9.97
C ALA A 331 22.30 -6.45 -8.79
N PHE A 332 21.38 -7.09 -8.06
CA PHE A 332 20.76 -6.51 -6.89
C PHE A 332 21.76 -6.25 -5.76
N ALA A 333 22.60 -7.26 -5.43
CA ALA A 333 23.63 -7.13 -4.42
C ALA A 333 24.66 -6.04 -4.77
N ALA A 334 25.13 -5.99 -6.01
CA ALA A 334 26.07 -4.96 -6.48
C ALA A 334 25.48 -3.54 -6.38
N ALA A 335 24.19 -3.37 -6.69
CA ALA A 335 23.50 -2.09 -6.54
C ALA A 335 23.43 -1.64 -5.07
N VAL A 336 23.10 -2.57 -4.16
CA VAL A 336 23.06 -2.30 -2.71
C VAL A 336 24.47 -2.01 -2.19
N GLU A 337 25.49 -2.83 -2.54
CA GLU A 337 26.88 -2.66 -2.11
C GLU A 337 27.43 -1.28 -2.49
N ARG A 338 27.16 -0.83 -3.72
CA ARG A 338 27.57 0.50 -4.19
C ARG A 338 26.99 1.62 -3.30
N LEU A 339 25.70 1.55 -2.94
CA LEU A 339 25.10 2.57 -2.08
C LEU A 339 25.48 2.43 -0.60
N VAL A 340 25.89 1.26 -0.15
CA VAL A 340 26.44 1.05 1.20
C VAL A 340 27.83 1.69 1.32
N THR A 341 28.67 1.58 0.27
CA THR A 341 30.08 2.01 0.28
C THR A 341 30.29 3.44 -0.21
N ASP A 342 29.48 3.94 -1.14
CA ASP A 342 29.58 5.30 -1.69
C ASP A 342 28.60 6.26 -0.99
N ASP A 343 29.10 6.95 0.05
CA ASP A 343 28.36 7.94 0.82
C ASP A 343 27.89 9.14 -0.01
N ALA A 344 28.70 9.58 -0.99
CA ALA A 344 28.39 10.73 -1.81
C ALA A 344 27.21 10.43 -2.75
N GLN A 345 27.27 9.27 -3.42
CA GLN A 345 26.19 8.79 -4.28
C GLN A 345 24.92 8.55 -3.48
N ARG A 346 25.01 7.84 -2.34
CA ARG A 346 23.86 7.56 -1.47
C ARG A 346 23.13 8.83 -1.06
N ARG A 347 23.85 9.83 -0.52
CA ARG A 347 23.26 11.10 -0.09
C ARG A 347 22.67 11.90 -1.25
N THR A 348 23.34 11.90 -2.40
CA THR A 348 22.84 12.63 -3.58
C THR A 348 21.54 12.02 -4.10
N MET A 349 21.52 10.70 -4.24
CA MET A 349 20.34 9.95 -4.67
C MET A 349 19.17 10.08 -3.65
N GLY A 350 19.47 10.03 -2.34
CA GLY A 350 18.48 10.23 -1.29
C GLY A 350 17.85 11.64 -1.31
N ARG A 351 18.65 12.69 -1.57
CA ARG A 351 18.09 14.04 -1.76
C ARG A 351 17.13 14.11 -2.94
N ARG A 352 17.47 13.45 -4.05
CA ARG A 352 16.61 13.36 -5.23
C ARG A 352 15.33 12.57 -4.95
N ALA A 353 15.45 11.44 -4.24
CA ALA A 353 14.30 10.65 -3.80
C ALA A 353 13.31 11.50 -2.97
N ARG A 354 13.81 12.30 -2.03
CA ARG A 354 12.97 13.23 -1.24
C ARG A 354 12.29 14.28 -2.14
N GLN A 355 12.96 14.81 -3.15
CA GLN A 355 12.36 15.76 -4.10
C GLN A 355 11.22 15.10 -4.89
N THR A 356 11.45 13.89 -5.40
CA THR A 356 10.41 13.11 -6.11
C THR A 356 9.20 12.86 -5.21
N ALA A 357 9.42 12.52 -3.93
CA ALA A 357 8.33 12.23 -2.98
C ALA A 357 7.39 13.41 -2.74
N GLN A 358 7.81 14.67 -2.97
CA GLN A 358 6.96 15.86 -2.79
C GLN A 358 5.68 15.81 -3.63
N THR A 359 5.74 15.19 -4.81
CA THR A 359 4.60 15.05 -5.72
C THR A 359 3.53 14.11 -5.16
N TYR A 360 3.85 13.33 -4.14
CA TYR A 360 2.97 12.32 -3.53
C TYR A 360 2.40 12.77 -2.17
N SER A 361 2.37 14.08 -1.87
CA SER A 361 1.77 14.54 -0.61
C SER A 361 0.28 14.19 -0.53
N ILE A 362 -0.17 13.74 0.65
CA ILE A 362 -1.58 13.37 0.85
C ILE A 362 -2.51 14.55 0.57
N ALA A 363 -2.11 15.77 0.91
CA ALA A 363 -2.88 16.98 0.63
C ALA A 363 -3.08 17.21 -0.87
N HIS A 364 -2.03 17.00 -1.68
CA HIS A 364 -2.11 17.13 -3.13
C HIS A 364 -2.99 16.04 -3.75
N THR A 365 -2.76 14.77 -3.40
CA THR A 365 -3.52 13.66 -3.97
C THR A 365 -4.98 13.69 -3.54
N THR A 366 -5.28 14.14 -2.31
CA THR A 366 -6.68 14.28 -1.86
C THR A 366 -7.41 15.42 -2.56
N ARG A 367 -6.74 16.55 -2.86
CA ARG A 367 -7.35 17.61 -3.70
C ARG A 367 -7.72 17.07 -5.07
N ARG A 368 -6.83 16.32 -5.73
CA ARG A 368 -7.15 15.70 -7.01
C ARG A 368 -8.31 14.70 -6.90
N LEU A 369 -8.38 13.95 -5.82
CA LEU A 369 -9.53 13.05 -5.55
C LEU A 369 -10.84 13.83 -5.43
N VAL A 370 -10.84 14.97 -4.76
CA VAL A 370 -12.02 15.85 -4.65
C VAL A 370 -12.46 16.36 -6.02
N GLU A 371 -11.51 16.78 -6.86
CA GLU A 371 -11.80 17.18 -8.25
C GLU A 371 -12.46 16.05 -9.04
N ILE A 372 -11.93 14.81 -8.93
CA ILE A 372 -12.53 13.63 -9.56
C ILE A 372 -13.97 13.39 -9.07
N TYR A 373 -14.23 13.59 -7.77
CA TYR A 373 -15.60 13.51 -7.23
C TYR A 373 -16.53 14.54 -7.86
N GLU A 374 -16.09 15.79 -7.95
CA GLU A 374 -16.87 16.90 -8.50
C GLU A 374 -17.12 16.71 -10.01
N GLU A 375 -16.09 16.34 -10.78
CA GLU A 375 -16.22 16.04 -12.21
C GLU A 375 -17.21 14.89 -12.46
N THR A 376 -17.10 13.80 -11.65
CA THR A 376 -18.00 12.64 -11.79
C THR A 376 -19.43 13.03 -11.45
N ARG A 377 -19.63 13.88 -10.43
CA ARG A 377 -20.94 14.41 -10.04
C ARG A 377 -21.55 15.27 -11.16
N ALA A 378 -20.76 16.14 -11.77
CA ALA A 378 -21.18 16.99 -12.87
C ALA A 378 -21.59 16.16 -14.11
N ARG A 379 -20.76 15.19 -14.50
CA ARG A 379 -21.05 14.27 -15.62
C ARG A 379 -22.36 13.49 -15.40
N ARG A 380 -22.64 13.07 -14.16
CA ARG A 380 -23.85 12.32 -13.84
C ARG A 380 -25.11 13.20 -13.88
N LYS A 381 -25.04 14.41 -13.35
CA LYS A 381 -26.16 15.39 -13.46
C LYS A 381 -26.49 15.71 -14.90
N ALA A 382 -25.49 15.90 -15.78
CA ALA A 382 -25.71 16.16 -17.19
C ALA A 382 -26.44 15.00 -17.89
N ARG A 383 -26.13 13.73 -17.54
CA ARG A 383 -26.81 12.55 -18.09
C ARG A 383 -28.25 12.37 -17.56
N SER A 384 -28.55 12.83 -16.34
CA SER A 384 -29.89 12.74 -15.78
C SER A 384 -30.85 13.79 -16.33
N ASN A 385 -30.31 14.84 -16.99
CA ASN A 385 -31.09 15.92 -17.61
C ASN A 385 -31.31 15.71 -19.12
N GLN A 386 -30.76 14.64 -19.69
CA GLN A 386 -30.99 14.16 -21.06
C GLN A 386 -31.99 13.00 -21.04
#